data_2edf8274aa0efb6625c510d50fe6a3f1
#
_entry.id   2edf8274aa0efb6625c510d50fe6a3f1
#
_cell.length_a   1.000
_cell.length_b   1.000
_cell.length_c   1.000
_cell.angle_alpha   90.00
_cell.angle_beta   90.00
_cell.angle_gamma   90.00
#
_symmetry.space_group_name_H-M   'P 1'
#
loop_
_entity.id
_entity.type
_entity.pdbx_description
1 polymer ?
#
loop_
_entity_poly.entity_id
_entity_poly.type
_entity_poly.pdbx_seq_one_letter_code
_entity_poly.pdbx_strand_id
1 'polypeptide(L)'
;MPPHSLSALRQQKLRYLFRILDVNNSGRIDADDIQLFVAALAAGRNYPQDSLAFAALKRAYMYIWERLSKQIDLNKDRKVTADEWLAFFDAVVDDENFYRDFIRPIERTMVSLLDVDGDNKIRLVDYRMLARALKLSPDEVEQVFDVMDVNRNGVLAEEEAAAAIQQFFLSDDVDATGNWFFGDYRK
;
A
#
# COMPACT_ATOMS: atom_id res chain seq x y z
N MET A 1 9.69 -21.85 -20.50
CA MET A 1 8.89 -21.77 -19.25
C MET A 1 7.52 -21.26 -19.63
N PRO A 2 6.41 -21.75 -19.06
CA PRO A 2 5.15 -21.09 -19.25
C PRO A 2 5.28 -19.64 -18.76
N PRO A 3 4.60 -18.68 -19.39
CA PRO A 3 4.63 -17.30 -18.90
C PRO A 3 4.21 -17.30 -17.43
N HIS A 4 5.02 -16.70 -16.57
CA HIS A 4 4.69 -16.48 -15.19
C HIS A 4 3.37 -15.71 -15.18
N SER A 5 2.33 -16.26 -14.61
CA SER A 5 1.06 -15.57 -14.48
C SER A 5 0.75 -15.37 -13.01
N LEU A 6 0.39 -14.14 -12.65
CA LEU A 6 -0.12 -13.84 -11.32
C LEU A 6 -1.22 -14.85 -10.94
N SER A 7 -1.10 -15.43 -9.77
CA SER A 7 -2.18 -16.26 -9.22
C SER A 7 -3.49 -15.48 -9.12
N ALA A 8 -4.61 -16.19 -9.07
CA ALA A 8 -5.91 -15.56 -8.90
C ALA A 8 -5.98 -14.71 -7.61
N LEU A 9 -5.34 -15.17 -6.54
CA LEU A 9 -5.26 -14.44 -5.26
C LEU A 9 -4.48 -13.13 -5.41
N ARG A 10 -3.28 -13.17 -6.03
CA ARG A 10 -2.48 -11.96 -6.25
C ARG A 10 -3.21 -10.98 -7.16
N GLN A 11 -3.84 -11.45 -8.24
CA GLN A 11 -4.65 -10.58 -9.11
C GLN A 11 -5.79 -9.90 -8.33
N GLN A 12 -6.49 -10.63 -7.46
CA GLN A 12 -7.57 -10.07 -6.65
C GLN A 12 -7.06 -8.99 -5.69
N LYS A 13 -5.96 -9.25 -4.97
CA LYS A 13 -5.31 -8.27 -4.08
C LYS A 13 -4.86 -7.03 -4.83
N LEU A 14 -4.22 -7.19 -5.97
CA LEU A 14 -3.73 -6.08 -6.79
C LEU A 14 -4.85 -5.25 -7.40
N ARG A 15 -5.96 -5.89 -7.84
CA ARG A 15 -7.17 -5.16 -8.30
C ARG A 15 -7.82 -4.38 -7.17
N TYR A 16 -7.84 -4.95 -5.96
CA TYR A 16 -8.34 -4.26 -4.78
C TYR A 16 -7.49 -3.02 -4.47
N LEU A 17 -6.16 -3.17 -4.42
CA LEU A 17 -5.24 -2.04 -4.18
C LEU A 17 -5.36 -0.97 -5.27
N PHE A 18 -5.50 -1.37 -6.54
CA PHE A 18 -5.74 -0.44 -7.63
C PHE A 18 -6.98 0.43 -7.38
N ARG A 19 -8.11 -0.19 -6.98
CA ARG A 19 -9.35 0.55 -6.68
C ARG A 19 -9.22 1.52 -5.51
N ILE A 20 -8.38 1.19 -4.52
CA ILE A 20 -8.09 2.10 -3.40
C ILE A 20 -7.27 3.30 -3.87
N LEU A 21 -6.30 3.07 -4.74
CA LEU A 21 -5.41 4.10 -5.25
C LEU A 21 -6.07 4.98 -6.33
N ASP A 22 -7.05 4.48 -7.06
CA ASP A 22 -7.94 5.26 -7.93
C ASP A 22 -8.97 6.01 -7.05
N VAL A 23 -8.49 7.05 -6.36
CA VAL A 23 -9.26 7.77 -5.33
C VAL A 23 -10.48 8.49 -5.90
N ASN A 24 -10.34 9.00 -7.12
CA ASN A 24 -11.38 9.75 -7.84
C ASN A 24 -12.32 8.85 -8.66
N ASN A 25 -12.08 7.52 -8.69
CA ASN A 25 -12.84 6.51 -9.44
C ASN A 25 -12.87 6.78 -10.96
N SER A 26 -11.80 7.27 -11.53
CA SER A 26 -11.66 7.54 -12.97
C SER A 26 -11.39 6.28 -13.81
N GLY A 27 -11.14 5.14 -13.15
CA GLY A 27 -10.66 3.90 -13.77
C GLY A 27 -9.17 3.90 -14.09
N ARG A 28 -8.42 4.86 -13.58
CA ARG A 28 -6.96 5.02 -13.78
C ARG A 28 -6.35 5.61 -12.53
N ILE A 29 -5.08 5.33 -12.31
CA ILE A 29 -4.29 6.00 -11.28
C ILE A 29 -3.41 7.04 -11.96
N ASP A 30 -3.44 8.28 -11.46
CA ASP A 30 -2.54 9.35 -11.90
C ASP A 30 -2.03 10.19 -10.72
N ALA A 31 -1.31 11.26 -11.02
CA ALA A 31 -0.72 12.12 -9.98
C ALA A 31 -1.77 12.78 -9.08
N ASP A 32 -2.97 13.04 -9.59
CA ASP A 32 -4.04 13.66 -8.81
C ASP A 32 -4.59 12.70 -7.76
N ASP A 33 -4.72 11.39 -8.08
CA ASP A 33 -5.09 10.35 -7.11
C ASP A 33 -4.08 10.26 -5.97
N ILE A 34 -2.79 10.29 -6.30
CA ILE A 34 -1.73 10.27 -5.28
C ILE A 34 -1.80 11.51 -4.38
N GLN A 35 -2.09 12.68 -4.95
CA GLN A 35 -2.28 13.89 -4.14
C GLN A 35 -3.49 13.79 -3.21
N LEU A 36 -4.61 13.24 -3.70
CA LEU A 36 -5.80 13.00 -2.89
C LEU A 36 -5.53 12.00 -1.76
N PHE A 37 -4.82 10.92 -2.05
CA PHE A 37 -4.42 9.93 -1.05
C PHE A 37 -3.52 10.54 0.03
N VAL A 38 -2.53 11.33 -0.36
CA VAL A 38 -1.65 12.07 0.55
C VAL A 38 -2.44 13.05 1.42
N ALA A 39 -3.41 13.76 0.83
CA ALA A 39 -4.26 14.67 1.60
C ALA A 39 -5.09 13.92 2.65
N ALA A 40 -5.61 12.73 2.34
CA ALA A 40 -6.32 11.88 3.29
C ALA A 40 -5.41 11.39 4.44
N LEU A 41 -4.19 10.96 4.12
CA LEU A 41 -3.18 10.59 5.13
C LEU A 41 -2.84 11.77 6.05
N ALA A 42 -2.58 12.93 5.48
CA ALA A 42 -2.25 14.14 6.23
C ALA A 42 -3.41 14.58 7.14
N ALA A 43 -4.65 14.49 6.66
CA ALA A 43 -5.84 14.78 7.47
C ALA A 43 -5.95 13.81 8.65
N GLY A 44 -5.64 12.52 8.46
CA GLY A 44 -5.59 11.53 9.52
C GLY A 44 -4.56 11.86 10.61
N ARG A 45 -3.50 12.58 10.26
CA ARG A 45 -2.44 13.03 11.17
C ARG A 45 -2.59 14.46 11.68
N ASN A 46 -3.66 15.14 11.30
CA ASN A 46 -3.85 16.57 11.58
C ASN A 46 -2.67 17.44 11.08
N TYR A 47 -2.06 17.08 9.95
CA TYR A 47 -1.04 17.90 9.32
C TYR A 47 -1.70 19.01 8.49
N PRO A 48 -1.50 20.29 8.84
CA PRO A 48 -1.96 21.41 8.01
C PRO A 48 -1.35 21.34 6.61
N GLN A 49 -2.11 21.73 5.59
CA GLN A 49 -1.64 21.67 4.19
C GLN A 49 -0.42 22.58 3.91
N ASP A 50 -0.23 23.62 4.71
CA ASP A 50 0.91 24.54 4.65
C ASP A 50 2.09 24.11 5.54
N SER A 51 1.98 22.96 6.23
CA SER A 51 3.04 22.47 7.12
C SER A 51 4.20 21.79 6.37
N LEU A 52 5.39 21.84 6.98
CA LEU A 52 6.55 21.10 6.49
C LEU A 52 6.30 19.58 6.47
N ALA A 53 5.54 19.07 7.43
CA ALA A 53 5.17 17.66 7.51
C ALA A 53 4.32 17.24 6.31
N PHE A 54 3.30 18.02 5.94
CA PHE A 54 2.53 17.79 4.72
C PHE A 54 3.40 17.81 3.46
N ALA A 55 4.26 18.81 3.33
CA ALA A 55 5.16 18.94 2.19
C ALA A 55 6.14 17.77 2.07
N ALA A 56 6.66 17.27 3.20
CA ALA A 56 7.54 16.11 3.23
C ALA A 56 6.80 14.83 2.82
N LEU A 57 5.59 14.61 3.37
CA LEU A 57 4.71 13.49 3.03
C LEU A 57 4.40 13.48 1.53
N LYS A 58 3.93 14.61 0.99
CA LYS A 58 3.61 14.77 -0.42
C LYS A 58 4.82 14.45 -1.31
N ARG A 59 5.99 14.97 -0.97
CA ARG A 59 7.24 14.73 -1.73
C ARG A 59 7.60 13.24 -1.75
N ALA A 60 7.50 12.55 -0.61
CA ALA A 60 7.81 11.12 -0.50
C ALA A 60 6.90 10.27 -1.41
N TYR A 61 5.58 10.49 -1.34
CA TYR A 61 4.63 9.74 -2.15
C TYR A 61 4.71 10.06 -3.64
N MET A 62 4.88 11.34 -4.00
CA MET A 62 5.07 11.74 -5.39
C MET A 62 6.36 11.16 -5.98
N TYR A 63 7.44 11.08 -5.19
CA TYR A 63 8.68 10.44 -5.63
C TYR A 63 8.48 8.94 -5.91
N ILE A 64 7.76 8.22 -5.02
CA ILE A 64 7.42 6.80 -5.25
C ILE A 64 6.58 6.67 -6.51
N TRP A 65 5.55 7.50 -6.66
CA TRP A 65 4.67 7.50 -7.83
C TRP A 65 5.44 7.71 -9.13
N GLU A 66 6.31 8.73 -9.18
CA GLU A 66 7.12 9.01 -10.37
C GLU A 66 8.03 7.84 -10.77
N ARG A 67 8.53 7.10 -9.81
CA ARG A 67 9.35 5.92 -10.08
C ARG A 67 8.51 4.73 -10.57
N LEU A 68 7.39 4.48 -9.91
CA LEU A 68 6.50 3.36 -10.26
C LEU A 68 5.82 3.60 -11.60
N SER A 69 5.22 4.77 -11.79
CA SER A 69 4.47 5.07 -13.02
C SER A 69 5.34 4.96 -14.27
N LYS A 70 6.61 5.36 -14.24
CA LYS A 70 7.54 5.20 -15.38
C LYS A 70 7.73 3.77 -15.84
N GLN A 71 7.47 2.79 -14.99
CA GLN A 71 7.63 1.37 -15.31
C GLN A 71 6.30 0.70 -15.63
N ILE A 72 5.22 1.19 -15.03
CA ILE A 72 3.88 0.64 -15.18
C ILE A 72 3.14 1.25 -16.38
N ASP A 73 3.31 2.55 -16.61
CA ASP A 73 2.70 3.30 -17.71
C ASP A 73 3.36 2.94 -19.04
N LEU A 74 2.83 1.92 -19.69
CA LEU A 74 3.40 1.36 -20.92
C LEU A 74 3.17 2.26 -22.13
N ASN A 75 2.04 2.96 -22.18
CA ASN A 75 1.66 3.83 -23.30
C ASN A 75 2.19 5.28 -23.14
N LYS A 76 2.77 5.63 -21.99
CA LYS A 76 3.36 6.93 -21.63
C LYS A 76 2.38 8.10 -21.67
N ASP A 77 1.12 7.85 -21.30
CA ASP A 77 0.09 8.87 -21.18
C ASP A 77 0.00 9.52 -19.79
N ARG A 78 0.91 9.12 -18.87
CA ARG A 78 1.01 9.54 -17.45
C ARG A 78 -0.16 9.06 -16.59
N LYS A 79 -0.83 8.02 -17.01
CA LYS A 79 -1.89 7.35 -16.28
C LYS A 79 -1.60 5.86 -16.25
N VAL A 80 -2.07 5.20 -15.23
CA VAL A 80 -1.92 3.75 -15.11
C VAL A 80 -3.31 3.15 -15.10
N THR A 81 -3.62 2.35 -16.10
CA THR A 81 -4.84 1.55 -16.20
C THR A 81 -4.73 0.28 -15.35
N ALA A 82 -5.86 -0.36 -15.03
CA ALA A 82 -5.86 -1.64 -14.33
C ALA A 82 -5.12 -2.75 -15.10
N ASP A 83 -5.16 -2.71 -16.43
CA ASP A 83 -4.47 -3.69 -17.27
C ASP A 83 -2.95 -3.48 -17.24
N GLU A 84 -2.47 -2.24 -17.33
CA GLU A 84 -1.04 -1.91 -17.19
C GLU A 84 -0.53 -2.25 -15.80
N TRP A 85 -1.33 -1.96 -14.75
CA TRP A 85 -1.03 -2.33 -13.37
C TRP A 85 -0.80 -3.83 -13.22
N LEU A 86 -1.74 -4.64 -13.69
CA LEU A 86 -1.63 -6.10 -13.60
C LEU A 86 -0.52 -6.66 -14.48
N ALA A 87 -0.37 -6.15 -15.71
CA ALA A 87 0.69 -6.59 -16.62
C ALA A 87 2.08 -6.32 -16.04
N PHE A 88 2.29 -5.19 -15.37
CA PHE A 88 3.53 -4.90 -14.69
C PHE A 88 3.83 -5.94 -13.60
N PHE A 89 2.89 -6.16 -12.66
CA PHE A 89 3.11 -7.12 -11.59
C PHE A 89 3.28 -8.55 -12.10
N ASP A 90 2.57 -8.93 -13.16
CA ASP A 90 2.72 -10.23 -13.82
C ASP A 90 4.15 -10.44 -14.36
N ALA A 91 4.74 -9.38 -14.90
CA ALA A 91 6.09 -9.44 -15.47
C ALA A 91 7.20 -9.51 -14.41
N VAL A 92 6.97 -8.97 -13.19
CA VAL A 92 8.05 -8.76 -12.21
C VAL A 92 7.92 -9.54 -10.92
N VAL A 93 6.77 -10.18 -10.66
CA VAL A 93 6.48 -10.80 -9.36
C VAL A 93 7.46 -11.93 -8.99
N ASP A 94 8.00 -12.60 -9.98
CA ASP A 94 8.97 -13.69 -9.79
C ASP A 94 10.44 -13.23 -10.04
N ASP A 95 10.67 -11.94 -10.27
CA ASP A 95 12.02 -11.38 -10.32
C ASP A 95 12.59 -11.30 -8.90
N GLU A 96 13.73 -11.93 -8.67
CA GLU A 96 14.43 -11.92 -7.36
C GLU A 96 14.74 -10.49 -6.85
N ASN A 97 14.87 -9.53 -7.77
CA ASN A 97 15.12 -8.13 -7.44
C ASN A 97 13.84 -7.34 -7.16
N PHE A 98 12.67 -7.86 -7.54
CA PHE A 98 11.40 -7.14 -7.40
C PHE A 98 11.12 -6.71 -5.96
N TYR A 99 11.29 -7.62 -5.00
CA TYR A 99 11.14 -7.27 -3.59
C TYR A 99 12.07 -6.14 -3.18
N ARG A 100 13.36 -6.26 -3.50
CA ARG A 100 14.38 -5.27 -3.11
C ARG A 100 14.16 -3.91 -3.75
N ASP A 101 13.83 -3.89 -5.03
CA ASP A 101 13.83 -2.67 -5.83
C ASP A 101 12.47 -1.95 -5.81
N PHE A 102 11.38 -2.69 -5.53
CA PHE A 102 10.01 -2.18 -5.53
C PHE A 102 9.32 -2.26 -4.18
N ILE A 103 9.17 -3.46 -3.62
CA ILE A 103 8.34 -3.65 -2.43
C ILE A 103 8.99 -3.03 -1.19
N ARG A 104 10.27 -3.27 -0.99
CA ARG A 104 11.01 -2.77 0.17
C ARG A 104 11.04 -1.23 0.32
N PRO A 105 11.16 -0.42 -0.73
CA PRO A 105 10.99 1.03 -0.62
C PRO A 105 9.58 1.45 -0.20
N ILE A 106 8.54 0.77 -0.68
CA ILE A 106 7.15 1.01 -0.29
C ILE A 106 6.96 0.66 1.19
N GLU A 107 7.38 -0.52 1.59
CA GLU A 107 7.37 -1.04 2.96
C GLU A 107 8.01 -0.02 3.92
N ARG A 108 9.26 0.37 3.69
CA ARG A 108 9.97 1.35 4.53
C ARG A 108 9.23 2.67 4.64
N THR A 109 8.68 3.17 3.55
CA THR A 109 7.94 4.42 3.57
C THR A 109 6.64 4.27 4.37
N MET A 110 5.93 3.17 4.21
CA MET A 110 4.68 2.93 4.94
C MET A 110 4.91 2.72 6.43
N VAL A 111 5.91 1.92 6.79
CA VAL A 111 6.29 1.71 8.20
C VAL A 111 6.71 3.04 8.85
N SER A 112 7.59 3.80 8.22
CA SER A 112 8.01 5.13 8.71
C SER A 112 6.84 6.12 8.83
N LEU A 113 5.80 5.95 8.02
CA LEU A 113 4.59 6.77 8.14
C LEU A 113 3.72 6.37 9.31
N LEU A 114 3.65 5.09 9.62
CA LEU A 114 2.84 4.55 10.70
C LEU A 114 3.53 4.75 12.05
N ASP A 115 4.84 4.60 12.11
CA ASP A 115 5.63 4.88 13.31
C ASP A 115 5.82 6.40 13.51
N VAL A 116 4.88 7.02 14.21
CA VAL A 116 4.82 8.49 14.37
C VAL A 116 5.86 9.01 15.33
N ASP A 117 6.11 8.28 16.40
CA ASP A 117 6.97 8.68 17.51
C ASP A 117 8.39 8.10 17.43
N GLY A 118 8.64 7.26 16.41
CA GLY A 118 9.97 6.70 16.14
C GLY A 118 10.39 5.62 17.14
N ASP A 119 9.41 4.97 17.78
CA ASP A 119 9.69 3.90 18.77
C ASP A 119 9.71 2.49 18.14
N ASN A 120 9.61 2.40 16.82
CA ASN A 120 9.53 1.18 16.00
C ASN A 120 8.32 0.29 16.34
N LYS A 121 7.22 0.91 16.80
CA LYS A 121 5.97 0.23 17.10
C LYS A 121 4.80 0.97 16.48
N ILE A 122 3.98 0.22 15.77
CA ILE A 122 2.74 0.73 15.18
C ILE A 122 1.60 0.29 16.08
N ARG A 123 0.91 1.24 16.68
CA ARG A 123 -0.26 1.00 17.50
C ARG A 123 -1.53 1.07 16.66
N LEU A 124 -2.62 0.53 17.18
CA LEU A 124 -3.93 0.63 16.51
C LEU A 124 -4.30 2.08 16.17
N VAL A 125 -3.94 3.06 17.00
CA VAL A 125 -4.18 4.49 16.72
C VAL A 125 -3.40 4.98 15.51
N ASP A 126 -2.19 4.49 15.29
CA ASP A 126 -1.34 4.82 14.16
C ASP A 126 -1.88 4.18 12.87
N TYR A 127 -2.27 2.91 12.95
CA TYR A 127 -2.89 2.21 11.83
C TYR A 127 -4.23 2.83 11.41
N ARG A 128 -5.04 3.34 12.34
CA ARG A 128 -6.31 4.04 12.04
C ARG A 128 -6.13 5.24 11.13
N MET A 129 -4.95 5.85 11.11
CA MET A 129 -4.67 6.98 10.21
C MET A 129 -4.51 6.53 8.76
N LEU A 130 -3.77 5.43 8.55
CA LEU A 130 -3.68 4.80 7.23
C LEU A 130 -5.07 4.29 6.79
N ALA A 131 -5.76 3.61 7.67
CA ALA A 131 -7.07 3.02 7.42
C ALA A 131 -8.12 4.03 6.93
N ARG A 132 -8.08 5.28 7.41
CA ARG A 132 -8.92 6.36 6.89
C ARG A 132 -8.64 6.68 5.42
N ALA A 133 -7.36 6.75 5.04
CA ALA A 133 -6.98 6.96 3.64
C ALA A 133 -7.38 5.77 2.75
N LEU A 134 -7.35 4.56 3.32
CA LEU A 134 -7.82 3.32 2.68
C LEU A 134 -9.35 3.18 2.69
N LYS A 135 -10.08 4.11 3.30
CA LYS A 135 -11.56 4.11 3.46
C LYS A 135 -12.10 2.88 4.20
N LEU A 136 -11.31 2.34 5.13
CA LEU A 136 -11.74 1.21 5.98
C LEU A 136 -12.73 1.70 7.05
N SER A 137 -13.74 0.89 7.34
CA SER A 137 -14.63 1.12 8.47
C SER A 137 -13.93 0.89 9.81
N PRO A 138 -14.40 1.47 10.93
CA PRO A 138 -13.81 1.24 12.25
C PRO A 138 -13.68 -0.24 12.63
N ASP A 139 -14.71 -1.04 12.32
CA ASP A 139 -14.72 -2.48 12.62
C ASP A 139 -13.67 -3.24 11.79
N GLU A 140 -13.51 -2.86 10.51
CA GLU A 140 -12.47 -3.45 9.65
C GLU A 140 -11.07 -3.13 10.17
N VAL A 141 -10.84 -1.92 10.65
CA VAL A 141 -9.54 -1.49 11.18
C VAL A 141 -9.11 -2.36 12.36
N GLU A 142 -10.02 -2.62 13.30
CA GLU A 142 -9.74 -3.46 14.47
C GLU A 142 -9.48 -4.91 14.04
N GLN A 143 -10.32 -5.47 13.17
CA GLN A 143 -10.14 -6.84 12.65
C GLN A 143 -8.80 -7.01 11.93
N VAL A 144 -8.44 -6.07 11.05
CA VAL A 144 -7.19 -6.14 10.29
C VAL A 144 -5.98 -6.01 11.21
N PHE A 145 -6.04 -5.11 12.18
CA PHE A 145 -4.97 -4.94 13.15
C PHE A 145 -4.76 -6.21 13.99
N ASP A 146 -5.83 -6.81 14.50
CA ASP A 146 -5.79 -8.03 15.30
C ASP A 146 -5.23 -9.23 14.51
N VAL A 147 -5.49 -9.30 13.20
CA VAL A 147 -4.94 -10.34 12.33
C VAL A 147 -3.44 -10.16 12.12
N MET A 148 -2.96 -8.92 12.02
CA MET A 148 -1.54 -8.61 11.81
C MET A 148 -0.71 -8.69 13.09
N ASP A 149 -1.29 -8.43 14.27
CA ASP A 149 -0.66 -8.57 15.59
C ASP A 149 -0.59 -10.06 15.97
N VAL A 150 0.32 -10.78 15.32
CA VAL A 150 0.45 -12.24 15.43
C VAL A 150 0.78 -12.68 16.85
N ASN A 151 1.58 -11.88 17.56
CA ASN A 151 2.00 -12.18 18.93
C ASN A 151 1.01 -11.65 20.00
N ARG A 152 -0.02 -10.90 19.58
CA ARG A 152 -1.11 -10.33 20.42
C ARG A 152 -0.62 -9.44 21.55
N ASN A 153 0.41 -8.66 21.30
CA ASN A 153 0.96 -7.73 22.28
C ASN A 153 0.35 -6.31 22.21
N GLY A 154 -0.59 -6.08 21.28
CA GLY A 154 -1.30 -4.83 21.09
C GLY A 154 -0.53 -3.79 20.26
N VAL A 155 0.58 -4.17 19.65
CA VAL A 155 1.37 -3.33 18.75
C VAL A 155 1.88 -4.18 17.58
N LEU A 156 2.06 -3.56 16.42
CA LEU A 156 2.81 -4.17 15.32
C LEU A 156 4.27 -3.68 15.40
N ALA A 157 5.20 -4.59 15.55
CA ALA A 157 6.61 -4.29 15.38
C ALA A 157 6.89 -3.93 13.90
N GLU A 158 7.99 -3.22 13.65
CA GLU A 158 8.41 -2.90 12.27
C GLU A 158 8.47 -4.16 11.40
N GLU A 159 9.00 -5.25 11.94
CA GLU A 159 9.14 -6.52 11.23
C GLU A 159 7.79 -7.17 10.93
N GLU A 160 6.80 -7.07 11.82
CA GLU A 160 5.45 -7.60 11.59
C GLU A 160 4.74 -6.82 10.49
N ALA A 161 4.82 -5.49 10.53
CA ALA A 161 4.25 -4.62 9.49
C ALA A 161 4.94 -4.85 8.13
N ALA A 162 6.26 -4.94 8.11
CA ALA A 162 7.05 -5.24 6.91
C ALA A 162 6.68 -6.60 6.32
N ALA A 163 6.59 -7.62 7.16
CA ALA A 163 6.18 -8.97 6.73
C ALA A 163 4.75 -8.96 6.17
N ALA A 164 3.82 -8.22 6.77
CA ALA A 164 2.46 -8.10 6.27
C ALA A 164 2.41 -7.43 4.89
N ILE A 165 3.15 -6.35 4.68
CA ILE A 165 3.24 -5.69 3.36
C ILE A 165 3.84 -6.66 2.32
N GLN A 166 4.93 -7.34 2.66
CA GLN A 166 5.55 -8.33 1.78
C GLN A 166 4.56 -9.44 1.40
N GLN A 167 3.86 -10.01 2.37
CA GLN A 167 2.87 -11.06 2.13
C GLN A 167 1.72 -10.59 1.23
N PHE A 168 1.27 -9.35 1.38
CA PHE A 168 0.23 -8.79 0.51
C PHE A 168 0.61 -8.91 -0.95
N PHE A 169 1.82 -8.52 -1.31
CA PHE A 169 2.26 -8.53 -2.70
C PHE A 169 2.70 -9.91 -3.21
N LEU A 170 3.34 -10.71 -2.36
CA LEU A 170 4.07 -11.90 -2.80
C LEU A 170 3.43 -13.24 -2.40
N SER A 171 2.56 -13.27 -1.37
CA SER A 171 2.01 -14.53 -0.90
C SER A 171 0.87 -15.06 -1.78
N ASP A 172 0.90 -16.36 -2.03
CA ASP A 172 -0.19 -17.15 -2.62
C ASP A 172 -0.99 -17.93 -1.57
N ASP A 173 -0.59 -17.81 -0.30
CA ASP A 173 -1.32 -18.41 0.81
C ASP A 173 -2.55 -17.54 1.14
N VAL A 174 -3.75 -18.11 1.02
CA VAL A 174 -5.02 -17.43 1.31
C VAL A 174 -5.15 -17.03 2.79
N ASP A 175 -4.47 -17.75 3.67
CA ASP A 175 -4.50 -17.56 5.12
C ASP A 175 -3.38 -16.64 5.61
N ALA A 176 -2.53 -16.12 4.72
CA ALA A 176 -1.47 -15.20 5.11
C ALA A 176 -2.05 -13.93 5.74
N THR A 177 -1.55 -13.59 6.94
CA THR A 177 -2.04 -12.43 7.71
C THR A 177 -1.88 -11.11 6.97
N GLY A 178 -0.81 -10.97 6.18
CA GLY A 178 -0.53 -9.78 5.38
C GLY A 178 -1.52 -9.55 4.23
N ASN A 179 -2.32 -10.54 3.84
CA ASN A 179 -3.37 -10.32 2.84
C ASN A 179 -4.36 -9.21 3.24
N TRP A 180 -4.45 -8.91 4.52
CA TRP A 180 -5.36 -7.92 5.10
C TRP A 180 -4.76 -6.53 5.27
N PHE A 181 -3.46 -6.34 5.01
CA PHE A 181 -2.77 -5.08 5.33
C PHE A 181 -3.46 -3.83 4.78
N PHE A 182 -4.04 -3.90 3.60
CA PHE A 182 -4.78 -2.80 3.00
C PHE A 182 -6.31 -2.90 3.18
N GLY A 183 -6.79 -3.85 3.96
CA GLY A 183 -8.23 -4.12 4.19
C GLY A 183 -8.71 -5.43 3.56
N ASP A 184 -10.03 -5.64 3.55
CA ASP A 184 -10.62 -6.87 2.99
C ASP A 184 -10.63 -6.85 1.45
N TYR A 185 -9.61 -7.44 0.85
CA TYR A 185 -9.41 -7.52 -0.60
C TYR A 185 -10.49 -8.34 -1.34
N ARG A 186 -11.36 -9.04 -0.61
CA ARG A 186 -12.45 -9.86 -1.18
C ARG A 186 -13.70 -9.05 -1.53
N LYS A 187 -13.76 -7.77 -1.14
CA LYS A 187 -14.86 -6.83 -1.41
C LYS A 187 -14.90 -6.28 -2.83
#